data_6aedce1c93ab745e84d50a5ab1234561
#
_entry.id   6aedce1c93ab745e84d50a5ab1234561
#
_cell.length_a   1.000
_cell.length_b   1.000
_cell.length_c   1.000
_cell.angle_alpha   90.00
_cell.angle_beta   90.00
_cell.angle_gamma   90.00
#
_symmetry.space_group_name_H-M   'P 1'
#
loop_
_entity.id
_entity.type
_entity.pdbx_description
1 polymer ?
#
loop_
_entity_poly.entity_id
_entity_poly.type
_entity_poly.pdbx_seq_one_letter_code
_entity_poly.pdbx_strand_id
1 'polypeptide(L)'
;LIELGNHIYDPAMAGDGEQPQASNFKRKCELFIQFYLKGSENADYRSIIKKLTESTWDYANKITHSRSATYYEASTCVTLCISLVGVYENILQKVFDPLSQYHCSVCQSKKLSIDGDDSDEDGMVKKLYLRCEECGATTEVVFEGNDGDNPTYTTGKVVE
;
A
#
# COMPACT_ATOMS: atom_id res chain seq x y z
N LEU A 1 -15.24 8.00 7.42
CA LEU A 1 -14.93 6.69 6.84
C LEU A 1 -15.46 6.52 5.42
N ILE A 2 -16.67 6.99 5.08
CA ILE A 2 -17.19 6.92 3.69
C ILE A 2 -16.22 7.61 2.72
N GLU A 3 -15.74 8.80 3.05
CA GLU A 3 -14.78 9.54 2.22
C GLU A 3 -13.45 8.79 2.09
N LEU A 4 -12.96 8.15 3.16
CA LEU A 4 -11.79 7.27 3.05
C LEU A 4 -12.03 6.17 2.00
N GLY A 5 -13.18 5.48 2.09
CA GLY A 5 -13.53 4.44 1.13
C GLY A 5 -13.62 4.95 -0.31
N ASN A 6 -14.15 6.16 -0.51
CA ASN A 6 -14.21 6.79 -1.83
C ASN A 6 -12.83 7.17 -2.36
N HIS A 7 -11.92 7.57 -1.47
CA HIS A 7 -10.58 8.02 -1.84
C HIS A 7 -9.64 6.87 -2.20
N ILE A 8 -9.72 5.75 -1.46
CA ILE A 8 -8.85 4.60 -1.69
C ILE A 8 -9.35 3.64 -2.78
N TYR A 9 -10.63 3.73 -3.16
CA TYR A 9 -11.24 2.82 -4.12
C TYR A 9 -11.07 3.32 -5.56
N ASP A 10 -10.56 2.44 -6.42
CA ASP A 10 -10.52 2.62 -7.86
C ASP A 10 -11.45 1.59 -8.53
N PRO A 11 -12.30 1.98 -9.53
CA PRO A 11 -13.14 1.05 -10.26
C PRO A 11 -12.41 -0.18 -10.84
N ALA A 12 -11.13 -0.04 -11.21
CA ALA A 12 -10.31 -1.15 -11.69
C ALA A 12 -10.15 -2.27 -10.66
N MET A 13 -10.32 -1.98 -9.36
CA MET A 13 -10.22 -2.98 -8.29
C MET A 13 -11.37 -3.99 -8.30
N ALA A 14 -12.51 -3.65 -8.88
CA ALA A 14 -13.65 -4.55 -9.00
C ALA A 14 -13.53 -5.52 -10.19
N GLY A 15 -12.63 -5.23 -11.16
CA GLY A 15 -12.52 -6.01 -12.40
C GLY A 15 -13.88 -6.06 -13.12
N ASP A 16 -14.29 -7.27 -13.52
CA ASP A 16 -15.62 -7.51 -14.16
C ASP A 16 -16.78 -7.61 -13.15
N GLY A 17 -16.50 -7.37 -11.86
CA GLY A 17 -17.49 -7.44 -10.80
C GLY A 17 -18.36 -6.20 -10.69
N GLU A 18 -19.45 -6.32 -9.89
CA GLU A 18 -20.34 -5.20 -9.60
C GLU A 18 -19.62 -4.10 -8.80
N GLN A 19 -19.76 -2.87 -9.27
CA GLN A 19 -19.21 -1.68 -8.62
C GLN A 19 -19.93 -1.40 -7.30
N PRO A 20 -19.21 -1.18 -6.19
CA PRO A 20 -19.85 -0.85 -4.92
C PRO A 20 -20.50 0.54 -4.96
N GLN A 21 -21.67 0.68 -4.35
CA GLN A 21 -22.30 1.97 -4.16
C GLN A 21 -21.41 2.95 -3.40
N ALA A 22 -21.62 4.26 -3.60
CA ALA A 22 -20.82 5.32 -2.98
C ALA A 22 -20.73 5.18 -1.44
N SER A 23 -21.82 4.79 -0.79
CA SER A 23 -21.88 4.60 0.68
C SER A 23 -21.32 3.25 1.18
N ASN A 24 -21.00 2.31 0.28
CA ASN A 24 -20.57 0.96 0.68
C ASN A 24 -19.08 0.92 1.05
N PHE A 25 -18.76 1.53 2.18
CA PHE A 25 -17.39 1.60 2.71
C PHE A 25 -16.74 0.22 2.86
N LYS A 26 -17.42 -0.73 3.51
CA LYS A 26 -16.85 -2.07 3.77
C LYS A 26 -16.43 -2.77 2.48
N ARG A 27 -17.26 -2.73 1.44
CA ARG A 27 -16.98 -3.39 0.16
C ARG A 27 -15.81 -2.72 -0.57
N LYS A 28 -15.72 -1.40 -0.54
CA LYS A 28 -14.58 -0.66 -1.13
C LYS A 28 -13.27 -1.02 -0.45
N CYS A 29 -13.25 -1.05 0.88
CA CYS A 29 -12.10 -1.48 1.64
C CYS A 29 -11.70 -2.93 1.37
N GLU A 30 -12.68 -3.83 1.24
CA GLU A 30 -12.42 -5.24 0.90
C GLU A 30 -11.74 -5.37 -0.47
N LEU A 31 -12.25 -4.68 -1.49
CA LEU A 31 -11.68 -4.68 -2.83
C LEU A 31 -10.25 -4.10 -2.83
N PHE A 32 -10.02 -3.01 -2.12
CA PHE A 32 -8.69 -2.44 -1.93
C PHE A 32 -7.71 -3.45 -1.33
N ILE A 33 -8.09 -4.09 -0.23
CA ILE A 33 -7.25 -5.08 0.46
C ILE A 33 -6.95 -6.27 -0.48
N GLN A 34 -7.95 -6.76 -1.22
CA GLN A 34 -7.77 -7.86 -2.16
C GLN A 34 -6.86 -7.49 -3.33
N PHE A 35 -6.94 -6.25 -3.79
CA PHE A 35 -6.16 -5.75 -4.93
C PHE A 35 -4.68 -5.56 -4.57
N TYR A 36 -4.39 -4.92 -3.45
CA TYR A 36 -3.02 -4.56 -3.08
C TYR A 36 -2.29 -5.61 -2.23
N LEU A 37 -2.98 -6.44 -1.49
CA LEU A 37 -2.39 -7.48 -0.65
C LEU A 37 -2.65 -8.88 -1.24
N LYS A 38 -2.28 -9.08 -2.51
CA LYS A 38 -2.36 -10.38 -3.18
C LYS A 38 -1.37 -11.37 -2.56
N GLY A 39 -1.57 -12.66 -2.86
CA GLY A 39 -0.69 -13.74 -2.43
C GLY A 39 -1.08 -14.38 -1.09
N SER A 40 -0.63 -15.61 -0.87
CA SER A 40 -0.89 -16.39 0.34
C SER A 40 -0.15 -15.84 1.56
N GLU A 41 1.01 -15.24 1.35
CA GLU A 41 1.86 -14.60 2.38
C GLU A 41 1.15 -13.42 3.08
N ASN A 42 0.19 -12.78 2.41
CA ASN A 42 -0.58 -11.69 2.96
C ASN A 42 -1.94 -12.13 3.57
N ALA A 43 -2.23 -13.43 3.64
CA ALA A 43 -3.56 -13.92 4.04
C ALA A 43 -3.95 -13.50 5.45
N ASP A 44 -3.05 -13.64 6.42
CA ASP A 44 -3.28 -13.24 7.81
C ASP A 44 -3.43 -11.73 7.93
N TYR A 45 -2.58 -10.98 7.24
CA TYR A 45 -2.64 -9.52 7.24
C TYR A 45 -3.96 -9.01 6.66
N ARG A 46 -4.42 -9.55 5.51
CA ARG A 46 -5.75 -9.26 4.95
C ARG A 46 -6.87 -9.53 5.95
N SER A 47 -6.82 -10.68 6.64
CA SER A 47 -7.83 -11.06 7.63
C SER A 47 -7.90 -10.07 8.79
N ILE A 48 -6.75 -9.64 9.30
CA ILE A 48 -6.66 -8.67 10.40
C ILE A 48 -7.24 -7.31 9.97
N ILE A 49 -6.82 -6.80 8.81
CA ILE A 49 -7.29 -5.49 8.32
C ILE A 49 -8.80 -5.51 8.05
N LYS A 50 -9.31 -6.59 7.45
CA LYS A 50 -10.76 -6.74 7.22
C LYS A 50 -11.54 -6.66 8.53
N LYS A 51 -11.14 -7.41 9.57
CA LYS A 51 -11.77 -7.38 10.89
C LYS A 51 -11.69 -6.00 11.54
N LEU A 52 -10.53 -5.34 11.46
CA LEU A 52 -10.35 -3.98 11.98
C LEU A 52 -11.30 -3.00 11.28
N THR A 53 -11.40 -3.07 9.95
CA THR A 53 -12.28 -2.23 9.13
C THR A 53 -13.75 -2.42 9.53
N GLU A 54 -14.21 -3.67 9.61
CA GLU A 54 -15.58 -4.01 9.97
C GLU A 54 -15.92 -3.52 11.40
N SER A 55 -15.03 -3.81 12.35
CA SER A 55 -15.25 -3.43 13.76
C SER A 55 -15.23 -1.91 13.94
N THR A 56 -14.33 -1.21 13.27
CA THR A 56 -14.27 0.27 13.34
C THR A 56 -15.51 0.90 12.73
N TRP A 57 -15.95 0.41 11.57
CA TRP A 57 -17.18 0.87 10.91
C TRP A 57 -18.41 0.68 11.80
N ASP A 58 -18.59 -0.53 12.35
CA ASP A 58 -19.76 -0.86 13.17
C ASP A 58 -19.78 -0.04 14.47
N TYR A 59 -18.60 0.16 15.07
CA TYR A 59 -18.48 1.02 16.26
C TYR A 59 -18.76 2.49 15.93
N ALA A 60 -18.22 3.01 14.83
CA ALA A 60 -18.47 4.38 14.39
C ALA A 60 -19.97 4.62 14.14
N ASN A 61 -20.64 3.71 13.44
CA ASN A 61 -22.10 3.79 13.23
C ASN A 61 -22.87 3.77 14.57
N LYS A 62 -22.51 2.87 15.48
CA LYS A 62 -23.13 2.82 16.82
C LYS A 62 -23.00 4.16 17.54
N ILE A 63 -21.80 4.74 17.56
CA ILE A 63 -21.56 5.99 18.29
C ILE A 63 -22.28 7.19 17.64
N THR A 64 -22.27 7.31 16.30
CA THR A 64 -22.94 8.40 15.59
C THR A 64 -24.46 8.39 15.75
N HIS A 65 -25.05 7.23 15.97
CA HIS A 65 -26.50 7.08 16.21
C HIS A 65 -26.87 6.98 17.69
N SER A 66 -25.91 7.00 18.62
CA SER A 66 -26.16 6.95 20.05
C SER A 66 -26.48 8.33 20.62
N ARG A 67 -27.61 8.45 21.33
CA ARG A 67 -27.97 9.68 22.06
C ARG A 67 -27.25 9.84 23.41
N SER A 68 -26.60 8.75 23.88
CA SER A 68 -25.95 8.68 25.20
C SER A 68 -24.46 8.33 25.09
N ALA A 69 -23.85 8.56 23.95
CA ALA A 69 -22.42 8.33 23.77
C ALA A 69 -21.61 9.22 24.75
N THR A 70 -20.73 8.57 25.49
CA THR A 70 -19.83 9.26 26.42
C THR A 70 -18.64 9.86 25.68
N TYR A 71 -17.95 10.81 26.32
CA TYR A 71 -16.70 11.38 25.81
C TYR A 71 -15.65 10.28 25.50
N TYR A 72 -15.53 9.29 26.40
CA TYR A 72 -14.56 8.20 26.22
C TYR A 72 -14.89 7.31 25.03
N GLU A 73 -16.17 7.00 24.81
CA GLU A 73 -16.61 6.23 23.64
C GLU A 73 -16.34 7.00 22.34
N ALA A 74 -16.66 8.30 22.32
CA ALA A 74 -16.39 9.15 21.16
C ALA A 74 -14.88 9.26 20.89
N SER A 75 -14.05 9.48 21.92
CA SER A 75 -12.59 9.53 21.80
C SER A 75 -12.02 8.21 21.28
N THR A 76 -12.49 7.07 21.78
CA THR A 76 -12.10 5.75 21.30
C THR A 76 -12.46 5.56 19.83
N CYS A 77 -13.66 5.98 19.42
CA CYS A 77 -14.10 5.92 18.04
C CYS A 77 -13.18 6.71 17.11
N VAL A 78 -12.82 7.93 17.49
CA VAL A 78 -11.88 8.77 16.71
C VAL A 78 -10.51 8.11 16.60
N THR A 79 -9.97 7.57 17.70
CA THR A 79 -8.68 6.86 17.70
C THR A 79 -8.69 5.66 16.77
N LEU A 80 -9.75 4.85 16.79
CA LEU A 80 -9.90 3.72 15.87
C LEU A 80 -9.97 4.16 14.41
N CYS A 81 -10.70 5.23 14.11
CA CYS A 81 -10.77 5.78 12.75
C CYS A 81 -9.41 6.28 12.27
N ILE A 82 -8.65 7.02 13.10
CA ILE A 82 -7.29 7.47 12.76
C ILE A 82 -6.36 6.29 12.54
N SER A 83 -6.40 5.29 13.42
CA SER A 83 -5.58 4.08 13.27
C SER A 83 -5.90 3.33 11.99
N LEU A 84 -7.18 3.25 11.61
CA LEU A 84 -7.60 2.61 10.37
C LEU A 84 -7.07 3.37 9.14
N VAL A 85 -7.14 4.70 9.12
CA VAL A 85 -6.55 5.53 8.06
C VAL A 85 -5.05 5.22 7.93
N GLY A 86 -4.30 5.25 9.04
CA GLY A 86 -2.87 4.95 9.04
C GLY A 86 -2.53 3.55 8.52
N VAL A 87 -3.38 2.55 8.77
CA VAL A 87 -3.20 1.20 8.20
C VAL A 87 -3.33 1.22 6.68
N TYR A 88 -4.32 1.93 6.12
CA TYR A 88 -4.48 2.04 4.66
C TYR A 88 -3.37 2.86 4.02
N GLU A 89 -2.93 3.94 4.66
CA GLU A 89 -1.75 4.71 4.22
C GLU A 89 -0.49 3.86 4.17
N ASN A 90 -0.24 3.02 5.19
CA ASN A 90 0.91 2.10 5.19
C ASN A 90 0.85 1.07 4.05
N ILE A 91 -0.35 0.58 3.70
CA ILE A 91 -0.51 -0.31 2.54
C ILE A 91 -0.14 0.44 1.26
N LEU A 92 -0.66 1.65 1.08
CA LEU A 92 -0.35 2.47 -0.08
C LEU A 92 1.14 2.79 -0.15
N GLN A 93 1.76 3.20 0.94
CA GLN A 93 3.20 3.47 0.99
C GLN A 93 4.01 2.23 0.59
N LYS A 94 3.67 1.05 1.12
CA LYS A 94 4.33 -0.20 0.75
C LYS A 94 4.19 -0.52 -0.74
N VAL A 95 3.02 -0.24 -1.33
CA VAL A 95 2.74 -0.51 -2.76
C VAL A 95 3.44 0.50 -3.67
N PHE A 96 3.45 1.78 -3.26
CA PHE A 96 4.09 2.85 -4.02
C PHE A 96 5.56 3.07 -3.65
N ASP A 97 6.09 2.34 -2.67
CA ASP A 97 7.52 2.31 -2.41
C ASP A 97 8.25 1.56 -3.53
N PRO A 98 8.97 2.26 -4.41
CA PRO A 98 9.66 1.65 -5.52
C PRO A 98 10.71 0.62 -5.07
N LEU A 99 11.16 0.69 -3.81
CA LEU A 99 12.16 -0.21 -3.25
C LEU A 99 11.55 -1.47 -2.65
N SER A 100 10.24 -1.51 -2.36
CA SER A 100 9.58 -2.64 -1.67
C SER A 100 9.69 -3.99 -2.41
N GLN A 101 9.84 -3.95 -3.72
CA GLN A 101 9.99 -5.13 -4.59
C GLN A 101 11.43 -5.64 -4.70
N TYR A 102 12.42 -4.83 -4.30
CA TYR A 102 13.82 -5.20 -4.38
C TYR A 102 14.33 -5.79 -3.07
N HIS A 103 15.34 -6.61 -3.19
CA HIS A 103 16.12 -7.16 -2.09
C HIS A 103 17.58 -7.24 -2.50
N CYS A 104 18.47 -7.17 -1.52
CA CYS A 104 19.88 -7.29 -1.76
C CYS A 104 20.21 -8.65 -2.39
N SER A 105 20.91 -8.65 -3.50
CA SER A 105 21.32 -9.87 -4.21
C SER A 105 22.33 -10.71 -3.42
N VAL A 106 23.03 -10.11 -2.46
CA VAL A 106 24.05 -10.77 -1.64
C VAL A 106 23.48 -11.36 -0.36
N CYS A 107 22.74 -10.56 0.45
CA CYS A 107 22.26 -11.01 1.77
C CYS A 107 20.72 -11.11 1.86
N GLN A 108 20.00 -10.87 0.77
CA GLN A 108 18.53 -10.90 0.70
C GLN A 108 17.81 -9.91 1.62
N SER A 109 18.53 -8.98 2.22
CA SER A 109 17.93 -7.91 3.04
C SER A 109 17.05 -7.00 2.19
N LYS A 110 15.95 -6.53 2.76
CA LYS A 110 15.07 -5.50 2.18
C LYS A 110 15.44 -4.09 2.62
N LYS A 111 16.46 -3.94 3.46
CA LYS A 111 16.95 -2.63 3.89
C LYS A 111 17.86 -2.04 2.82
N LEU A 112 17.24 -1.42 1.84
CA LEU A 112 17.90 -0.79 0.71
C LEU A 112 17.69 0.72 0.79
N SER A 113 18.71 1.49 0.45
CA SER A 113 18.66 2.93 0.26
C SER A 113 19.09 3.29 -1.17
N ILE A 114 18.59 4.40 -1.68
CA ILE A 114 19.01 4.92 -2.98
C ILE A 114 20.39 5.56 -2.79
N ASP A 115 21.40 5.06 -3.52
CA ASP A 115 22.78 5.57 -3.50
C ASP A 115 23.04 6.56 -4.65
N GLY A 116 22.24 6.45 -5.73
CA GLY A 116 22.32 7.35 -6.88
C GLY A 116 21.39 6.89 -8.01
N ASP A 117 21.32 7.71 -9.03
CA ASP A 117 20.58 7.43 -10.26
C ASP A 117 21.30 7.97 -11.48
N ASP A 118 21.04 7.35 -12.65
CA ASP A 118 21.38 7.87 -13.97
C ASP A 118 20.08 8.26 -14.68
N SER A 119 19.94 9.56 -14.93
CA SER A 119 18.81 10.11 -15.66
C SER A 119 19.23 10.55 -17.07
N ASP A 120 18.32 10.51 -18.03
CA ASP A 120 18.56 11.07 -19.38
C ASP A 120 18.40 12.58 -19.42
N GLU A 121 18.56 13.15 -20.63
CA GLU A 121 18.46 14.61 -20.88
C GLU A 121 17.05 15.15 -20.57
N ASP A 122 16.01 14.28 -20.60
CA ASP A 122 14.63 14.62 -20.29
C ASP A 122 14.32 14.46 -18.78
N GLY A 123 15.30 14.04 -17.96
CA GLY A 123 15.16 13.83 -16.52
C GLY A 123 14.50 12.48 -16.16
N MET A 124 14.37 11.56 -17.13
CA MET A 124 13.86 10.21 -16.84
C MET A 124 14.98 9.32 -16.28
N VAL A 125 14.71 8.71 -15.13
CA VAL A 125 15.65 7.79 -14.49
C VAL A 125 15.76 6.51 -15.32
N LYS A 126 16.97 6.21 -15.82
CA LYS A 126 17.28 5.00 -16.58
C LYS A 126 17.89 3.90 -15.71
N LYS A 127 18.62 4.31 -14.69
CA LYS A 127 19.25 3.40 -13.74
C LYS A 127 19.12 3.93 -12.34
N LEU A 128 18.91 3.03 -11.40
CA LEU A 128 18.90 3.32 -9.97
C LEU A 128 19.92 2.43 -9.28
N TYR A 129 20.76 3.02 -8.44
CA TYR A 129 21.74 2.31 -7.64
C TYR A 129 21.21 2.16 -6.22
N LEU A 130 21.02 0.92 -5.78
CA LEU A 130 20.51 0.59 -4.46
C LEU A 130 21.62 0.03 -3.59
N ARG A 131 21.88 0.67 -2.47
CA ARG A 131 22.86 0.22 -1.49
C ARG A 131 22.17 -0.55 -0.36
N CYS A 132 22.68 -1.73 -0.04
CA CYS A 132 22.21 -2.50 1.10
C CYS A 132 22.80 -1.93 2.41
N GLU A 133 21.91 -1.58 3.34
CA GLU A 133 22.32 -1.03 4.65
C GLU A 133 22.94 -2.09 5.58
N GLU A 134 22.71 -3.40 5.29
CA GLU A 134 23.24 -4.48 6.13
C GLU A 134 24.61 -4.99 5.68
N CYS A 135 24.85 -5.17 4.38
CA CYS A 135 26.11 -5.72 3.86
C CYS A 135 26.91 -4.74 3.01
N GLY A 136 26.37 -3.56 2.71
CA GLY A 136 27.04 -2.52 1.91
C GLY A 136 27.10 -2.81 0.41
N ALA A 137 26.57 -3.93 -0.07
CA ALA A 137 26.56 -4.26 -1.50
C ALA A 137 25.66 -3.30 -2.28
N THR A 138 26.11 -2.90 -3.47
CA THR A 138 25.32 -2.06 -4.40
C THR A 138 24.69 -2.93 -5.48
N THR A 139 23.42 -2.69 -5.79
CA THR A 139 22.67 -3.36 -6.84
C THR A 139 22.20 -2.31 -7.84
N GLU A 140 22.49 -2.53 -9.13
CA GLU A 140 21.99 -1.68 -10.23
C GLU A 140 20.61 -2.18 -10.66
N VAL A 141 19.65 -1.27 -10.74
CA VAL A 141 18.32 -1.50 -11.32
C VAL A 141 18.21 -0.69 -12.59
N VAL A 142 17.97 -1.36 -13.71
CA VAL A 142 17.81 -0.73 -15.04
C VAL A 142 16.32 -0.64 -15.36
N PHE A 143 15.86 0.52 -15.75
CA PHE A 143 14.51 0.74 -16.25
C PHE A 143 14.55 0.64 -17.78
N GLU A 144 14.06 -0.45 -18.34
CA GLU A 144 13.84 -0.57 -19.78
C GLU A 144 12.49 0.08 -20.11
N GLY A 145 12.54 1.22 -20.81
CA GLY A 145 11.34 1.89 -21.31
C GLY A 145 10.61 0.97 -22.29
N ASN A 146 9.41 0.55 -21.95
CA ASN A 146 8.49 -0.02 -22.93
C ASN A 146 7.66 1.10 -23.53
N ASP A 147 7.48 1.11 -24.85
CA ASP A 147 6.64 2.04 -25.63
C ASP A 147 5.12 1.85 -25.34
N GLY A 148 4.72 1.75 -24.09
CA GLY A 148 3.33 1.60 -23.66
C GLY A 148 3.18 1.49 -22.17
N ASP A 149 2.60 2.46 -21.58
CA ASP A 149 1.90 2.66 -20.28
C ASP A 149 2.24 1.85 -19.02
N ASN A 150 3.24 0.93 -19.03
CA ASN A 150 3.71 0.26 -17.81
C ASN A 150 5.22 0.00 -17.89
N PRO A 151 6.03 0.57 -16.98
CA PRO A 151 7.44 0.25 -16.89
C PRO A 151 7.61 -1.20 -16.46
N THR A 152 8.19 -2.03 -17.32
CA THR A 152 8.63 -3.37 -16.95
C THR A 152 9.99 -3.27 -16.26
N TYR A 153 10.03 -3.66 -15.00
CA TYR A 153 11.25 -3.69 -14.20
C TYR A 153 12.01 -4.99 -14.46
N THR A 154 13.22 -4.90 -14.99
CA THR A 154 14.14 -6.05 -15.07
C THR A 154 15.04 -6.08 -13.84
N THR A 155 15.15 -7.26 -13.24
CA THR A 155 15.94 -7.53 -12.03
C THR A 155 17.42 -7.21 -12.25
N GLY A 156 17.96 -6.39 -11.33
CA GLY A 156 19.30 -5.83 -11.39
C GLY A 156 20.44 -6.85 -11.48
N LYS A 157 21.47 -6.49 -12.24
CA LYS A 157 22.78 -7.12 -12.19
C LYS A 157 23.58 -6.54 -11.02
N VAL A 158 24.23 -7.43 -10.26
CA VAL A 158 25.24 -7.02 -9.28
C VAL A 158 26.42 -6.39 -10.04
N VAL A 159 26.75 -5.16 -9.73
CA VAL A 159 28.03 -4.56 -10.15
C VAL A 159 29.00 -4.79 -9.00
N GLU A 160 30.05 -5.60 -9.25
CA GLU A 160 31.19 -5.77 -8.34
C GLU A 160 32.09 -4.54 -8.35
#